data_6afc9b1297d55a9bdb6705b641695390
#
_entry.id   6afc9b1297d55a9bdb6705b641695390
#
_cell.length_a   1.000
_cell.length_b   1.000
_cell.length_c   1.000
_cell.angle_alpha   90.00
_cell.angle_beta   90.00
_cell.angle_gamma   90.00
#
_symmetry.space_group_name_H-M   'P 1'
#
loop_
_entity.id
_entity.type
_entity.pdbx_description
1 polymer ?
#
loop_
_entity_poly.entity_id
_entity_poly.type
_entity_poly.pdbx_seq_one_letter_code
_entity_poly.pdbx_strand_id
1 'polypeptide(L)'
;YAYNEHVRNDMREELGLKDKYVIGHVGRFQYQKNHEFLIDIFNEYLKLDSDAFLMLVGQGENEGVIRDKVKELGIQDNVMFMGVRSDVHKLMQVMDVFLLPSRFEGLPLVLVEAQAAGLKCFTSKDVVSDECNVTQSVRFISLDSGAKVWADNILSFKEDTEFISRDDYAYKVTQAGFDINAETDKIKKYLNE
;
A
#
# COMPACT_ATOMS: atom_id res chain seq x y z
N TYR A 1 -12.17 -2.72 5.87
CA TYR A 1 -11.24 -1.81 5.16
C TYR A 1 -11.94 -0.71 4.33
N ALA A 2 -13.30 -0.69 4.27
CA ALA A 2 -14.00 0.35 3.52
C ALA A 2 -13.52 1.76 3.91
N TYR A 3 -13.43 2.66 2.91
CA TYR A 3 -12.99 4.03 3.12
C TYR A 3 -13.87 4.75 4.15
N ASN A 4 -13.24 5.55 5.00
CA ASN A 4 -13.91 6.36 6.00
C ASN A 4 -13.17 7.70 6.17
N GLU A 5 -13.78 8.76 5.67
CA GLU A 5 -13.21 10.10 5.67
C GLU A 5 -12.94 10.65 7.07
N HIS A 6 -13.82 10.39 8.04
CA HIS A 6 -13.60 10.83 9.43
C HIS A 6 -12.36 10.17 10.02
N VAL A 7 -12.23 8.84 9.88
CA VAL A 7 -11.04 8.11 10.35
C VAL A 7 -9.78 8.63 9.67
N ARG A 8 -9.85 8.93 8.36
CA ARG A 8 -8.73 9.52 7.61
C ARG A 8 -8.31 10.87 8.22
N ASN A 9 -9.26 11.77 8.40
CA ASN A 9 -8.99 13.12 8.87
C ASN A 9 -8.43 13.11 10.31
N ASP A 10 -9.05 12.37 11.21
CA ASP A 10 -8.61 12.24 12.61
C ASP A 10 -7.21 11.66 12.72
N MET A 11 -6.94 10.55 11.99
CA MET A 11 -5.63 9.90 12.01
C MET A 11 -4.54 10.75 11.35
N ARG A 12 -4.86 11.49 10.29
CA ARG A 12 -3.89 12.40 9.63
C ARG A 12 -3.56 13.59 10.51
N GLU A 13 -4.52 14.10 11.28
CA GLU A 13 -4.28 15.15 12.28
C GLU A 13 -3.38 14.63 13.41
N GLU A 14 -3.71 13.45 13.97
CA GLU A 14 -2.91 12.80 15.02
C GLU A 14 -1.45 12.57 14.60
N LEU A 15 -1.23 12.16 13.34
CA LEU A 15 0.09 11.85 12.81
C LEU A 15 0.82 13.06 12.20
N GLY A 16 0.20 14.25 12.17
CA GLY A 16 0.78 15.45 11.56
C GLY A 16 0.89 15.40 10.03
N LEU A 17 0.00 14.64 9.37
CA LEU A 17 0.04 14.37 7.93
C LEU A 17 -1.10 15.05 7.15
N LYS A 18 -1.77 16.06 7.72
CA LYS A 18 -3.01 16.65 7.18
C LYS A 18 -2.93 16.99 5.69
N ASP A 19 -1.88 17.69 5.26
CA ASP A 19 -1.72 18.16 3.88
C ASP A 19 -0.58 17.44 3.14
N LYS A 20 -0.14 16.29 3.64
CA LYS A 20 0.97 15.53 3.09
C LYS A 20 0.49 14.44 2.11
N TYR A 21 1.29 14.15 1.10
CA TYR A 21 1.07 12.96 0.28
C TYR A 21 1.72 11.76 0.93
N VAL A 22 0.95 10.71 1.21
CA VAL A 22 1.39 9.55 1.99
C VAL A 22 1.44 8.31 1.12
N ILE A 23 2.64 7.81 0.87
CA ILE A 23 2.89 6.51 0.25
C ILE A 23 2.94 5.48 1.37
N GLY A 24 2.12 4.43 1.29
CA GLY A 24 2.02 3.41 2.33
C GLY A 24 2.52 2.04 1.89
N HIS A 25 3.08 1.31 2.83
CA HIS A 25 3.41 -0.10 2.70
C HIS A 25 3.08 -0.85 3.98
N VAL A 26 2.51 -2.05 3.83
CA VAL A 26 2.23 -2.96 4.95
C VAL A 26 2.84 -4.31 4.62
N GLY A 27 3.80 -4.75 5.44
CA GLY A 27 4.44 -6.03 5.23
C GLY A 27 5.59 -6.31 6.19
N ARG A 28 5.99 -7.57 6.27
CA ARG A 28 7.18 -7.95 7.05
C ARG A 28 8.45 -7.41 6.38
N PHE A 29 9.38 -6.89 7.17
CA PHE A 29 10.72 -6.47 6.71
C PHE A 29 11.58 -7.70 6.39
N GLN A 30 11.28 -8.34 5.25
CA GLN A 30 11.93 -9.54 4.73
C GLN A 30 12.31 -9.36 3.27
N TYR A 31 13.23 -10.18 2.78
CA TYR A 31 13.70 -10.19 1.39
C TYR A 31 12.55 -10.14 0.36
N GLN A 32 11.48 -10.91 0.63
CA GLN A 32 10.29 -11.00 -0.23
C GLN A 32 9.67 -9.63 -0.53
N LYS A 33 9.47 -8.78 0.49
CA LYS A 33 8.75 -7.50 0.37
C LYS A 33 9.59 -6.37 -0.23
N ASN A 34 10.90 -6.59 -0.39
CA ASN A 34 11.82 -5.71 -1.13
C ASN A 34 11.83 -4.25 -0.64
N HIS A 35 11.89 -4.07 0.68
CA HIS A 35 11.92 -2.74 1.29
C HIS A 35 13.09 -1.89 0.82
N GLU A 36 14.24 -2.49 0.46
CA GLU A 36 15.39 -1.76 -0.09
C GLU A 36 15.01 -0.99 -1.35
N PHE A 37 14.34 -1.67 -2.31
CA PHE A 37 13.89 -1.04 -3.54
C PHE A 37 12.74 -0.07 -3.31
N LEU A 38 11.88 -0.36 -2.31
CA LEU A 38 10.81 0.56 -1.89
C LEU A 38 11.39 1.90 -1.41
N ILE A 39 12.48 1.87 -0.62
CA ILE A 39 13.20 3.08 -0.19
C ILE A 39 13.82 3.80 -1.40
N ASP A 40 14.37 3.08 -2.37
CA ASP A 40 14.91 3.69 -3.59
C ASP A 40 13.82 4.42 -4.39
N ILE A 41 12.64 3.80 -4.55
CA ILE A 41 11.48 4.42 -5.19
C ILE A 41 11.07 5.70 -4.44
N PHE A 42 10.98 5.63 -3.12
CA PHE A 42 10.59 6.79 -2.32
C PHE A 42 11.62 7.92 -2.38
N ASN A 43 12.92 7.59 -2.37
CA ASN A 43 13.98 8.57 -2.53
C ASN A 43 13.92 9.27 -3.90
N GLU A 44 13.59 8.56 -4.98
CA GLU A 44 13.34 9.18 -6.28
C GLU A 44 12.06 10.04 -6.26
N TYR A 45 11.01 9.59 -5.56
CA TYR A 45 9.77 10.35 -5.44
C TYR A 45 9.95 11.66 -4.67
N LEU A 46 10.75 11.69 -3.60
CA LEU A 46 11.05 12.91 -2.84
C LEU A 46 11.74 14.00 -3.66
N LYS A 47 12.39 13.67 -4.78
CA LYS A 47 12.95 14.66 -5.72
C LYS A 47 11.87 15.37 -6.52
N LEU A 48 10.68 14.75 -6.62
CA LEU A 48 9.52 15.26 -7.37
C LEU A 48 8.51 15.95 -6.43
N ASP A 49 8.40 15.46 -5.20
CA ASP A 49 7.51 15.98 -4.15
C ASP A 49 8.21 15.86 -2.78
N SER A 50 8.92 16.92 -2.39
CA SER A 50 9.71 16.95 -1.14
C SER A 50 8.88 16.88 0.14
N ASP A 51 7.57 17.11 0.03
CA ASP A 51 6.63 17.10 1.17
C ASP A 51 5.93 15.75 1.39
N ALA A 52 6.26 14.75 0.56
CA ALA A 52 5.71 13.41 0.68
C ALA A 52 6.25 12.66 1.90
N PHE A 53 5.45 11.71 2.39
CA PHE A 53 5.82 10.81 3.47
C PHE A 53 5.69 9.35 3.05
N LEU A 54 6.61 8.52 3.56
CA LEU A 54 6.53 7.07 3.46
C LEU A 54 6.11 6.48 4.80
N MET A 55 5.02 5.73 4.83
CA MET A 55 4.54 5.01 6.00
C MET A 55 4.79 3.51 5.85
N LEU A 56 5.64 2.96 6.71
CA LEU A 56 6.01 1.54 6.73
C LEU A 56 5.40 0.86 7.95
N VAL A 57 4.50 -0.10 7.72
CA VAL A 57 3.79 -0.85 8.77
C VAL A 57 4.26 -2.30 8.77
N GLY A 58 4.76 -2.77 9.90
CA GLY A 58 5.27 -4.11 10.10
C GLY A 58 6.61 -4.12 10.83
N GLN A 59 7.19 -5.30 10.95
CA GLN A 59 8.52 -5.53 11.49
C GLN A 59 9.17 -6.73 10.80
N GLY A 60 10.46 -6.92 10.96
CA GLY A 60 11.18 -8.10 10.46
C GLY A 60 12.68 -7.96 10.55
N GLU A 61 13.37 -9.01 10.13
CA GLU A 61 14.83 -9.15 10.26
C GLU A 61 15.63 -8.07 9.52
N ASN A 62 15.08 -7.53 8.43
CA ASN A 62 15.75 -6.51 7.61
C ASN A 62 15.47 -5.07 8.06
N GLU A 63 14.67 -4.85 9.12
CA GLU A 63 14.29 -3.50 9.53
C GLU A 63 15.50 -2.61 9.85
N GLY A 64 16.54 -3.17 10.52
CA GLY A 64 17.77 -2.44 10.82
C GLY A 64 18.47 -1.92 9.56
N VAL A 65 18.64 -2.77 8.57
CA VAL A 65 19.26 -2.41 7.27
C VAL A 65 18.45 -1.32 6.56
N ILE A 66 17.13 -1.39 6.63
CA ILE A 66 16.26 -0.37 6.01
C ILE A 66 16.37 0.98 6.74
N ARG A 67 16.44 0.98 8.06
CA ARG A 67 16.65 2.20 8.85
C ARG A 67 18.00 2.85 8.54
N ASP A 68 19.06 2.05 8.41
CA ASP A 68 20.39 2.53 8.05
C ASP A 68 20.37 3.16 6.65
N LYS A 69 19.74 2.49 5.67
CA LYS A 69 19.58 3.04 4.31
C LYS A 69 18.82 4.36 4.28
N VAL A 70 17.74 4.47 5.04
CA VAL A 70 16.95 5.72 5.17
C VAL A 70 17.82 6.85 5.71
N LYS A 71 18.67 6.56 6.71
CA LYS A 71 19.60 7.52 7.30
C LYS A 71 20.73 7.90 6.34
N GLU A 72 21.31 6.95 5.63
CA GLU A 72 22.37 7.18 4.62
C GLU A 72 21.88 8.10 3.49
N LEU A 73 20.60 7.96 3.10
CA LEU A 73 19.96 8.80 2.08
C LEU A 73 19.51 10.17 2.63
N GLY A 74 19.55 10.38 3.96
CA GLY A 74 19.14 11.64 4.60
C GLY A 74 17.63 11.91 4.54
N ILE A 75 16.80 10.88 4.42
CA ILE A 75 15.34 11.00 4.26
C ILE A 75 14.55 10.56 5.50
N GLN A 76 15.21 10.46 6.67
CA GLN A 76 14.59 9.97 7.91
C GLN A 76 13.40 10.79 8.37
N ASP A 77 13.36 12.08 8.06
CA ASP A 77 12.30 12.99 8.46
C ASP A 77 11.00 12.77 7.65
N ASN A 78 11.10 12.07 6.52
CA ASN A 78 9.99 11.74 5.63
C ASN A 78 9.55 10.27 5.72
N VAL A 79 10.19 9.44 6.57
CA VAL A 79 9.88 8.00 6.69
C VAL A 79 9.38 7.65 8.07
N MET A 80 8.18 7.13 8.16
CA MET A 80 7.52 6.70 9.39
C MET A 80 7.55 5.17 9.52
N PHE A 81 8.22 4.67 10.54
CA PHE A 81 8.22 3.25 10.89
C PHE A 81 7.17 3.01 11.99
N MET A 82 6.03 2.45 11.63
CA MET A 82 4.87 2.28 12.51
C MET A 82 4.94 1.02 13.39
N GLY A 83 5.91 0.11 13.13
CA GLY A 83 5.99 -1.17 13.83
C GLY A 83 4.79 -2.08 13.53
N VAL A 84 4.56 -3.06 14.40
CA VAL A 84 3.39 -3.95 14.32
C VAL A 84 2.16 -3.23 14.85
N ARG A 85 1.10 -3.20 14.04
CA ARG A 85 -0.17 -2.52 14.37
C ARG A 85 -1.35 -3.46 14.23
N SER A 86 -2.32 -3.36 15.13
CA SER A 86 -3.61 -4.05 15.04
C SER A 86 -4.68 -3.24 14.29
N ASP A 87 -4.43 -1.96 14.07
CA ASP A 87 -5.33 -0.99 13.43
C ASP A 87 -4.89 -0.64 12.00
N VAL A 88 -4.31 -1.60 11.27
CA VAL A 88 -3.85 -1.43 9.88
C VAL A 88 -4.96 -0.86 8.98
N HIS A 89 -6.22 -1.28 9.20
CA HIS A 89 -7.37 -0.76 8.47
C HIS A 89 -7.58 0.75 8.64
N LYS A 90 -7.16 1.35 9.77
CA LYS A 90 -7.18 2.80 9.99
C LYS A 90 -5.96 3.46 9.34
N LEU A 91 -4.78 2.85 9.44
CA LEU A 91 -3.57 3.37 8.80
C LEU A 91 -3.72 3.41 7.27
N MET A 92 -4.41 2.45 6.66
CA MET A 92 -4.72 2.49 5.23
C MET A 92 -5.63 3.67 4.83
N GLN A 93 -6.43 4.23 5.76
CA GLN A 93 -7.20 5.46 5.47
C GLN A 93 -6.27 6.68 5.33
N VAL A 94 -5.16 6.70 6.08
CA VAL A 94 -4.17 7.80 6.06
C VAL A 94 -3.44 7.88 4.72
N MET A 95 -3.21 6.74 4.08
CA MET A 95 -2.44 6.62 2.83
C MET A 95 -3.19 7.23 1.64
N ASP A 96 -2.43 7.71 0.65
CA ASP A 96 -2.94 8.17 -0.65
C ASP A 96 -2.69 7.10 -1.72
N VAL A 97 -1.58 6.38 -1.61
CA VAL A 97 -1.20 5.29 -2.51
C VAL A 97 -0.58 4.14 -1.72
N PHE A 98 -0.76 2.93 -2.21
CA PHE A 98 -0.17 1.72 -1.64
C PHE A 98 0.92 1.16 -2.57
N LEU A 99 2.10 0.85 -2.02
CA LEU A 99 3.26 0.40 -2.76
C LEU A 99 3.68 -1.00 -2.30
N LEU A 100 3.74 -1.96 -3.23
CA LEU A 100 4.10 -3.37 -2.98
C LEU A 100 5.10 -3.88 -4.03
N PRO A 101 6.38 -3.47 -3.98
CA PRO A 101 7.41 -3.88 -4.96
C PRO A 101 8.03 -5.23 -4.61
N SER A 102 7.21 -6.22 -4.27
CA SER A 102 7.65 -7.54 -3.83
C SER A 102 8.42 -8.29 -4.90
N ARG A 103 9.37 -9.13 -4.50
CA ARG A 103 10.13 -10.03 -5.38
C ARG A 103 9.36 -11.29 -5.75
N PHE A 104 8.48 -11.75 -4.87
CA PHE A 104 7.55 -12.86 -5.11
C PHE A 104 6.35 -12.76 -4.18
N GLU A 105 5.19 -13.18 -4.67
CA GLU A 105 3.93 -13.25 -3.91
C GLU A 105 3.15 -14.49 -4.33
N GLY A 106 2.35 -15.01 -3.39
CA GLY A 106 1.22 -15.86 -3.73
C GLY A 106 -0.01 -14.97 -4.00
N LEU A 107 -1.00 -15.02 -3.13
CA LEU A 107 -2.12 -14.08 -3.11
C LEU A 107 -1.84 -12.98 -2.07
N PRO A 108 -1.41 -11.77 -2.45
CA PRO A 108 -1.12 -10.69 -1.50
C PRO A 108 -2.41 -10.07 -0.96
N LEU A 109 -3.00 -10.66 0.09
CA LEU A 109 -4.24 -10.14 0.70
C LEU A 109 -4.14 -8.67 1.08
N VAL A 110 -2.95 -8.21 1.50
CA VAL A 110 -2.71 -6.79 1.82
C VAL A 110 -2.97 -5.85 0.63
N LEU A 111 -2.75 -6.34 -0.60
CA LEU A 111 -3.06 -5.57 -1.82
C LEU A 111 -4.58 -5.48 -2.04
N VAL A 112 -5.31 -6.53 -1.71
CA VAL A 112 -6.79 -6.54 -1.76
C VAL A 112 -7.37 -5.64 -0.67
N GLU A 113 -6.80 -5.66 0.53
CA GLU A 113 -7.15 -4.78 1.66
C GLU A 113 -6.93 -3.30 1.31
N ALA A 114 -5.79 -2.98 0.67
CA ALA A 114 -5.50 -1.64 0.18
C ALA A 114 -6.52 -1.17 -0.86
N GLN A 115 -6.89 -2.04 -1.80
CA GLN A 115 -7.94 -1.75 -2.77
C GLN A 115 -9.31 -1.53 -2.09
N ALA A 116 -9.66 -2.35 -1.08
CA ALA A 116 -10.90 -2.15 -0.31
C ALA A 116 -10.93 -0.80 0.42
N ALA A 117 -9.76 -0.28 0.84
CA ALA A 117 -9.62 1.06 1.41
C ALA A 117 -9.64 2.18 0.34
N GLY A 118 -9.89 1.84 -0.92
CA GLY A 118 -9.95 2.78 -2.03
C GLY A 118 -8.59 3.35 -2.44
N LEU A 119 -7.51 2.64 -2.14
CA LEU A 119 -6.16 3.07 -2.51
C LEU A 119 -5.85 2.73 -3.96
N LYS A 120 -5.17 3.65 -4.62
CA LYS A 120 -4.41 3.36 -5.83
C LYS A 120 -3.19 2.55 -5.44
N CYS A 121 -2.91 1.45 -6.14
CA CYS A 121 -1.87 0.50 -5.77
C CYS A 121 -0.84 0.34 -6.88
N PHE A 122 0.43 0.21 -6.49
CA PHE A 122 1.53 -0.12 -7.39
C PHE A 122 2.20 -1.41 -6.92
N THR A 123 2.36 -2.37 -7.82
CA THR A 123 2.96 -3.66 -7.50
C THR A 123 3.85 -4.18 -8.63
N SER A 124 4.63 -5.20 -8.32
CA SER A 124 5.56 -5.81 -9.27
C SER A 124 4.82 -6.59 -10.35
N LYS A 125 5.10 -6.26 -11.61
CA LYS A 125 4.65 -7.01 -12.78
C LYS A 125 5.29 -8.41 -12.78
N ASP A 126 4.58 -9.40 -13.30
CA ASP A 126 5.02 -10.79 -13.43
C ASP A 126 5.30 -11.51 -12.08
N VAL A 127 5.01 -10.84 -10.95
CA VAL A 127 5.17 -11.36 -9.60
C VAL A 127 3.81 -11.52 -8.90
N VAL A 128 2.94 -10.54 -9.07
CA VAL A 128 1.57 -10.55 -8.54
C VAL A 128 0.62 -10.83 -9.70
N SER A 129 -0.30 -11.79 -9.50
CA SER A 129 -1.31 -12.12 -10.51
C SER A 129 -2.22 -10.93 -10.80
N ASP A 130 -2.55 -10.71 -12.09
CA ASP A 130 -3.52 -9.71 -12.52
C ASP A 130 -4.91 -9.92 -11.89
N GLU A 131 -5.23 -11.14 -11.48
CA GLU A 131 -6.47 -11.47 -10.76
C GLU A 131 -6.61 -10.73 -9.43
N CYS A 132 -5.51 -10.28 -8.84
CA CYS A 132 -5.52 -9.44 -7.64
C CYS A 132 -6.03 -8.02 -7.90
N ASN A 133 -6.14 -7.58 -9.17
CA ASN A 133 -6.62 -6.24 -9.53
C ASN A 133 -8.15 -6.21 -9.64
N VAL A 134 -8.83 -6.42 -8.54
CA VAL A 134 -10.30 -6.55 -8.47
C VAL A 134 -11.06 -5.23 -8.64
N THR A 135 -10.37 -4.10 -8.41
CA THR A 135 -10.95 -2.75 -8.50
C THR A 135 -10.50 -1.96 -9.72
N GLN A 136 -9.54 -2.51 -10.48
CA GLN A 136 -8.83 -1.83 -11.58
C GLN A 136 -7.99 -0.61 -11.13
N SER A 137 -7.66 -0.54 -9.84
CA SER A 137 -6.82 0.52 -9.26
C SER A 137 -5.35 0.10 -9.07
N VAL A 138 -4.95 -1.08 -9.58
CA VAL A 138 -3.58 -1.59 -9.45
C VAL A 138 -2.81 -1.37 -10.74
N ARG A 139 -1.64 -0.76 -10.63
CA ARG A 139 -0.64 -0.68 -11.70
C ARG A 139 0.50 -1.67 -11.46
N PHE A 140 0.79 -2.44 -12.49
CA PHE A 140 1.87 -3.43 -12.49
C PHE A 140 3.10 -2.84 -13.19
N ILE A 141 4.23 -2.73 -12.47
CA ILE A 141 5.47 -2.16 -12.97
C ILE A 141 6.59 -3.19 -12.80
N SER A 142 7.42 -3.38 -13.83
CA SER A 142 8.58 -4.27 -13.71
C SER A 142 9.58 -3.75 -12.70
N LEU A 143 10.15 -4.65 -11.89
CA LEU A 143 11.25 -4.32 -10.98
C LEU A 143 12.51 -3.86 -11.75
N ASP A 144 12.70 -4.36 -12.97
CA ASP A 144 13.85 -4.03 -13.82
C ASP A 144 13.78 -2.62 -14.43
N SER A 145 12.61 -1.95 -14.35
CA SER A 145 12.47 -0.59 -14.88
C SER A 145 13.15 0.48 -14.02
N GLY A 146 13.59 0.11 -12.82
CA GLY A 146 14.28 0.99 -11.88
C GLY A 146 13.36 1.92 -11.09
N ALA A 147 13.88 2.43 -9.98
CA ALA A 147 13.12 3.20 -8.97
C ALA A 147 12.51 4.48 -9.53
N LYS A 148 13.22 5.18 -10.43
CA LYS A 148 12.72 6.41 -11.04
C LYS A 148 11.43 6.20 -11.84
N VAL A 149 11.33 5.13 -12.62
CA VAL A 149 10.12 4.83 -13.40
C VAL A 149 8.92 4.59 -12.47
N TRP A 150 9.12 3.92 -11.34
CA TRP A 150 8.09 3.75 -10.31
C TRP A 150 7.65 5.10 -9.73
N ALA A 151 8.60 5.96 -9.37
CA ALA A 151 8.33 7.29 -8.82
C ALA A 151 7.55 8.18 -9.83
N ASP A 152 7.96 8.20 -11.10
CA ASP A 152 7.28 8.95 -12.15
C ASP A 152 5.83 8.45 -12.35
N ASN A 153 5.60 7.13 -12.29
CA ASN A 153 4.25 6.56 -12.35
C ASN A 153 3.39 6.94 -11.15
N ILE A 154 3.95 6.96 -9.93
CA ILE A 154 3.22 7.38 -8.72
C ILE A 154 2.82 8.86 -8.85
N LEU A 155 3.73 9.72 -9.32
CA LEU A 155 3.44 11.14 -9.53
C LEU A 155 2.35 11.34 -10.58
N SER A 156 2.45 10.70 -11.75
CA SER A 156 1.44 10.81 -12.81
C SER A 156 0.05 10.40 -12.32
N PHE A 157 -0.01 9.45 -11.39
CA PHE A 157 -1.27 8.97 -10.81
C PHE A 157 -1.82 9.89 -9.72
N LYS A 158 -0.96 10.69 -9.06
CA LYS A 158 -1.38 11.76 -8.14
C LYS A 158 -2.10 12.88 -8.92
N GLU A 159 -1.61 13.19 -10.11
CA GLU A 159 -2.13 14.25 -10.98
C GLU A 159 -3.37 13.85 -11.78
N ASP A 160 -3.67 12.54 -11.85
CA ASP A 160 -4.83 12.00 -12.54
C ASP A 160 -6.12 12.35 -11.78
N THR A 161 -6.93 13.22 -12.39
CA THR A 161 -8.18 13.74 -11.83
C THR A 161 -9.41 12.89 -12.18
N GLU A 162 -9.29 11.77 -12.87
CA GLU A 162 -10.37 10.79 -13.05
C GLU A 162 -10.66 10.09 -11.73
N PHE A 163 -11.39 10.78 -10.87
CA PHE A 163 -11.67 10.36 -9.51
C PHE A 163 -12.82 9.35 -9.48
N ILE A 164 -12.49 8.08 -9.35
CA ILE A 164 -13.47 7.11 -8.83
C ILE A 164 -13.52 7.32 -7.33
N SER A 165 -14.70 7.58 -6.76
CA SER A 165 -14.88 7.69 -5.30
C SER A 165 -14.28 6.48 -4.58
N ARG A 166 -13.51 6.71 -3.53
CA ARG A 166 -12.94 5.62 -2.70
C ARG A 166 -14.03 4.72 -2.09
N ASP A 167 -15.24 5.21 -1.96
CA ASP A 167 -16.38 4.49 -1.36
C ASP A 167 -16.80 3.25 -2.16
N ASP A 168 -16.64 3.28 -3.50
CA ASP A 168 -17.09 2.19 -4.37
C ASP A 168 -16.17 0.97 -4.36
N TYR A 169 -14.94 1.12 -3.91
CA TYR A 169 -13.93 0.05 -4.00
C TYR A 169 -14.21 -1.13 -3.07
N ALA A 170 -14.68 -0.88 -1.85
CA ALA A 170 -15.02 -1.94 -0.90
C ALA A 170 -16.12 -2.85 -1.47
N TYR A 171 -17.12 -2.29 -2.14
CA TYR A 171 -18.16 -3.06 -2.81
C TYR A 171 -17.59 -3.95 -3.92
N LYS A 172 -16.70 -3.42 -4.77
CA LYS A 172 -16.04 -4.21 -5.83
C LYS A 172 -15.24 -5.38 -5.27
N VAL A 173 -14.51 -5.16 -4.16
CA VAL A 173 -13.74 -6.20 -3.47
C VAL A 173 -14.66 -7.29 -2.92
N THR A 174 -15.80 -6.91 -2.33
CA THR A 174 -16.84 -7.85 -1.86
C THR A 174 -17.41 -8.67 -3.03
N GLN A 175 -17.74 -8.04 -4.16
CA GLN A 175 -18.26 -8.73 -5.35
C GLN A 175 -17.24 -9.69 -5.98
N ALA A 176 -15.94 -9.43 -5.81
CA ALA A 176 -14.87 -10.30 -6.27
C ALA A 176 -14.62 -11.53 -5.35
N GLY A 177 -15.43 -11.72 -4.29
CA GLY A 177 -15.36 -12.89 -3.41
C GLY A 177 -14.42 -12.73 -2.21
N PHE A 178 -14.00 -11.50 -1.87
CA PHE A 178 -13.16 -11.24 -0.70
C PHE A 178 -13.97 -10.76 0.52
N ASP A 179 -15.18 -11.27 0.71
CA ASP A 179 -15.99 -11.06 1.91
C ASP A 179 -15.88 -12.26 2.85
N ILE A 180 -15.24 -12.06 3.99
CA ILE A 180 -14.99 -13.13 4.99
C ILE A 180 -16.31 -13.73 5.50
N ASN A 181 -17.37 -12.94 5.65
CA ASN A 181 -18.67 -13.44 6.13
C ASN A 181 -19.33 -14.33 5.07
N ALA A 182 -19.38 -13.86 3.83
CA ALA A 182 -19.95 -14.63 2.71
C ALA A 182 -19.17 -15.93 2.47
N GLU A 183 -17.83 -15.90 2.52
CA GLU A 183 -17.00 -17.09 2.35
C GLU A 183 -17.14 -18.06 3.54
N THR A 184 -17.26 -17.56 4.76
CA THR A 184 -17.50 -18.38 5.95
C THR A 184 -18.85 -19.09 5.86
N ASP A 185 -19.89 -18.43 5.37
CA ASP A 185 -21.23 -19.04 5.23
C ASP A 185 -21.25 -20.11 4.12
N LYS A 186 -20.50 -19.90 3.02
CA LYS A 186 -20.29 -20.95 2.02
C LYS A 186 -19.63 -22.20 2.62
N ILE A 187 -18.54 -22.00 3.36
CA ILE A 187 -17.81 -23.11 4.01
C ILE A 187 -18.74 -23.87 4.99
N LYS A 188 -19.50 -23.14 5.83
CA LYS A 188 -20.46 -23.78 6.74
C LYS A 188 -21.51 -24.60 6.00
N LYS A 189 -21.98 -24.14 4.85
CA LYS A 189 -22.93 -24.88 4.03
C LYS A 189 -22.34 -26.18 3.51
N TYR A 190 -21.10 -26.16 3.00
CA TYR A 190 -20.40 -27.38 2.54
C TYR A 190 -20.12 -28.39 3.66
N LEU A 191 -19.91 -27.94 4.88
CA LEU A 191 -19.65 -28.83 6.04
C LEU A 191 -20.93 -29.47 6.61
N ASN A 192 -22.10 -28.96 6.27
CA ASN A 192 -23.40 -29.44 6.74
C ASN A 192 -24.16 -30.28 5.66
N GLU A 193 -23.59 -30.42 4.47
CA GLU A 193 -24.02 -31.36 3.42
C GLU A 193 -23.21 -32.66 3.49
#